data_51b1353e204178a0e6b5ad550bcd364e
#
_entry.id   51b1353e204178a0e6b5ad550bcd364e
#
_cell.length_a   1.000
_cell.length_b   1.000
_cell.length_c   1.000
_cell.angle_alpha   90.00
_cell.angle_beta   90.00
_cell.angle_gamma   90.00
#
_symmetry.space_group_name_H-M   'P 1'
#
loop_
_entity.id
_entity.type
_entity.pdbx_description
1 polymer ?
#
loop_
_entity_poly.entity_id
_entity_poly.type
_entity_poly.pdbx_seq_one_letter_code
_entity_poly.pdbx_strand_id
1 'polypeptide(L)'
;MDEKSQSRDVYEAVADPTRRKILQMLANVEELPLYEITTHFEMGRTAVSKHLAILKDANLVIARKVGRETRYRLNAAPLREIQDWVSFYEGFWKERMVKLNLLLEEQNMKPDVSLDFQFTSSIEQVWNALTDSDTLAKWIWKNDFKPVVGHKFQFRAEPNEWWDGIVNSEVLVVDEPNLLSYTWESAGESTTVTWTLTKNSDGTTHLHFDQAGFSEETKARHGAIEGAKYSWMQMGEKLEKVLTEQ
;
A
#
# COMPACT_ATOMS: atom_id res chain seq x y z
N MET A 1 -32.83 16.24 35.18
CA MET A 1 -31.59 15.43 35.09
C MET A 1 -31.76 14.56 33.86
N ASP A 2 -31.31 15.04 32.72
CA ASP A 2 -31.37 14.31 31.45
C ASP A 2 -30.22 13.30 31.43
N GLU A 3 -30.53 12.03 31.64
CA GLU A 3 -29.64 10.95 31.20
C GLU A 3 -29.61 10.97 29.65
N LYS A 4 -28.68 11.72 29.09
CA LYS A 4 -28.26 11.50 27.72
C LYS A 4 -27.76 10.07 27.65
N SER A 5 -28.57 9.16 27.09
CA SER A 5 -28.15 7.85 26.63
C SER A 5 -26.88 8.09 25.79
N GLN A 6 -25.75 7.76 26.37
CA GLN A 6 -24.45 7.89 25.71
C GLN A 6 -24.47 6.89 24.56
N SER A 7 -24.70 7.36 23.34
CA SER A 7 -24.57 6.54 22.12
C SER A 7 -23.20 5.88 22.17
N ARG A 8 -23.17 4.58 21.94
CA ARG A 8 -21.92 3.82 21.91
C ARG A 8 -21.02 4.35 20.81
N ASP A 9 -19.73 4.45 21.08
CA ASP A 9 -18.71 4.91 20.14
C ASP A 9 -18.67 4.02 18.88
N VAL A 10 -18.60 4.63 17.71
CA VAL A 10 -18.54 3.95 16.41
C VAL A 10 -17.26 3.09 16.29
N TYR A 11 -16.13 3.57 16.82
CA TYR A 11 -14.86 2.81 16.82
C TYR A 11 -14.95 1.54 17.64
N GLU A 12 -15.53 1.61 18.82
CA GLU A 12 -15.81 0.44 19.66
C GLU A 12 -16.73 -0.54 18.92
N ALA A 13 -17.76 -0.03 18.27
CA ALA A 13 -18.72 -0.85 17.54
C ALA A 13 -18.10 -1.62 16.38
N VAL A 14 -17.15 -1.03 15.64
CA VAL A 14 -16.47 -1.68 14.49
C VAL A 14 -15.21 -2.45 14.88
N ALA A 15 -14.74 -2.39 16.12
CA ALA A 15 -13.53 -3.11 16.56
C ALA A 15 -13.63 -4.63 16.42
N ASP A 16 -14.83 -5.20 16.54
CA ASP A 16 -15.09 -6.64 16.48
C ASP A 16 -15.26 -7.15 15.03
N PRO A 17 -14.56 -8.23 14.61
CA PRO A 17 -14.63 -8.76 13.25
C PRO A 17 -16.02 -9.26 12.85
N THR A 18 -16.78 -9.84 13.79
CA THR A 18 -18.15 -10.32 13.53
C THR A 18 -19.07 -9.14 13.20
N ARG A 19 -18.94 -8.04 13.94
CA ARG A 19 -19.72 -6.83 13.69
C ARG A 19 -19.38 -6.20 12.36
N ARG A 20 -18.09 -6.15 11.97
CA ARG A 20 -17.70 -5.70 10.62
C ARG A 20 -18.29 -6.59 9.52
N LYS A 21 -18.28 -7.92 9.71
CA LYS A 21 -18.88 -8.85 8.74
C LYS A 21 -20.39 -8.63 8.61
N ILE A 22 -21.12 -8.37 9.71
CA ILE A 22 -22.54 -8.01 9.65
C ILE A 22 -22.77 -6.74 8.85
N LEU A 23 -21.97 -5.68 9.08
CA LEU A 23 -22.08 -4.42 8.35
C LEU A 23 -21.81 -4.62 6.85
N GLN A 24 -20.80 -5.42 6.48
CA GLN A 24 -20.50 -5.75 5.07
C GLN A 24 -21.67 -6.49 4.39
N MET A 25 -22.30 -7.43 5.10
CA MET A 25 -23.49 -8.12 4.57
C MET A 25 -24.64 -7.16 4.32
N LEU A 26 -24.90 -6.25 5.27
CA LEU A 26 -25.97 -5.26 5.16
C LEU A 26 -25.67 -4.16 4.13
N ALA A 27 -24.43 -3.94 3.75
CA ALA A 27 -24.04 -2.95 2.75
C ALA A 27 -24.50 -3.33 1.32
N ASN A 28 -24.68 -4.61 1.04
CA ASN A 28 -25.00 -5.13 -0.30
C ASN A 28 -26.51 -5.38 -0.52
N VAL A 29 -27.34 -5.08 0.47
CA VAL A 29 -28.78 -5.35 0.43
C VAL A 29 -29.55 -4.21 1.09
N GLU A 30 -30.84 -4.08 0.79
CA GLU A 30 -31.68 -3.07 1.42
C GLU A 30 -31.93 -3.38 2.92
N GLU A 31 -32.30 -4.61 3.23
CA GLU A 31 -32.48 -5.11 4.61
C GLU A 31 -32.42 -6.64 4.67
N LEU A 32 -32.00 -7.21 5.81
CA LEU A 32 -32.01 -8.65 6.10
C LEU A 32 -32.77 -8.98 7.38
N PRO A 33 -33.53 -10.08 7.43
CA PRO A 33 -34.11 -10.58 8.65
C PRO A 33 -33.04 -11.27 9.53
N LEU A 34 -33.28 -11.30 10.85
CA LEU A 34 -32.32 -11.88 11.83
C LEU A 34 -31.93 -13.32 11.49
N TYR A 35 -32.89 -14.14 11.06
CA TYR A 35 -32.59 -15.55 10.78
C TYR A 35 -31.57 -15.71 9.65
N GLU A 36 -31.68 -14.90 8.59
CA GLU A 36 -30.79 -14.92 7.45
C GLU A 36 -29.37 -14.44 7.84
N ILE A 37 -29.26 -13.36 8.62
CA ILE A 37 -27.97 -12.94 9.18
C ILE A 37 -27.34 -14.09 9.97
N THR A 38 -28.12 -14.78 10.81
CA THR A 38 -27.62 -15.86 11.68
C THR A 38 -27.01 -17.03 10.88
N THR A 39 -27.54 -17.36 9.69
CA THR A 39 -27.04 -18.49 8.90
C THR A 39 -25.61 -18.31 8.40
N HIS A 40 -25.09 -17.10 8.40
CA HIS A 40 -23.72 -16.80 7.96
C HIS A 40 -22.65 -16.88 9.08
N PHE A 41 -23.04 -17.31 10.27
CA PHE A 41 -22.16 -17.42 11.42
C PHE A 41 -22.32 -18.79 12.11
N GLU A 42 -21.22 -19.35 12.59
CA GLU A 42 -21.24 -20.59 13.38
C GLU A 42 -21.81 -20.40 14.78
N MET A 43 -21.96 -19.16 15.24
CA MET A 43 -22.51 -18.80 16.53
C MET A 43 -24.05 -18.80 16.52
N GLY A 44 -24.65 -19.09 17.69
CA GLY A 44 -26.09 -19.12 17.84
C GLY A 44 -26.76 -17.75 17.70
N ARG A 45 -28.09 -17.76 17.41
CA ARG A 45 -28.94 -16.58 17.23
C ARG A 45 -28.81 -15.52 18.34
N THR A 46 -28.68 -15.95 19.59
CA THR A 46 -28.53 -15.05 20.74
C THR A 46 -27.22 -14.24 20.68
N ALA A 47 -26.13 -14.86 20.25
CA ALA A 47 -24.85 -14.18 20.10
C ALA A 47 -24.90 -13.15 18.95
N VAL A 48 -25.44 -13.51 17.79
CA VAL A 48 -25.63 -12.56 16.67
C VAL A 48 -26.53 -11.40 17.10
N SER A 49 -27.62 -11.66 17.87
CA SER A 49 -28.47 -10.60 18.39
C SER A 49 -27.74 -9.62 19.31
N LYS A 50 -26.77 -10.07 20.11
CA LYS A 50 -25.93 -9.19 20.94
C LYS A 50 -25.05 -8.27 20.08
N HIS A 51 -24.43 -8.79 19.03
CA HIS A 51 -23.66 -7.97 18.08
C HIS A 51 -24.53 -6.93 17.39
N LEU A 52 -25.73 -7.31 16.94
CA LEU A 52 -26.70 -6.38 16.33
C LEU A 52 -27.17 -5.31 17.31
N ALA A 53 -27.35 -5.65 18.60
CA ALA A 53 -27.69 -4.67 19.63
C ALA A 53 -26.58 -3.60 19.77
N ILE A 54 -25.31 -4.00 19.83
CA ILE A 54 -24.16 -3.09 19.88
C ILE A 54 -24.12 -2.17 18.64
N LEU A 55 -24.30 -2.73 17.45
CA LEU A 55 -24.34 -1.95 16.21
C LEU A 55 -25.52 -0.97 16.15
N LYS A 56 -26.67 -1.37 16.71
CA LYS A 56 -27.84 -0.50 16.83
C LYS A 56 -27.60 0.63 17.83
N ASP A 57 -26.99 0.37 18.99
CA ASP A 57 -26.66 1.36 20.00
C ASP A 57 -25.64 2.41 19.46
N ALA A 58 -24.75 2.01 18.55
CA ALA A 58 -23.86 2.89 17.80
C ALA A 58 -24.52 3.52 16.56
N ASN A 59 -25.82 3.35 16.37
CA ASN A 59 -26.58 3.86 15.21
C ASN A 59 -26.04 3.38 13.85
N LEU A 60 -25.26 2.30 13.79
CA LEU A 60 -24.73 1.70 12.55
C LEU A 60 -25.74 0.78 11.85
N VAL A 61 -26.74 0.30 12.62
CA VAL A 61 -27.77 -0.58 12.11
C VAL A 61 -29.14 -0.10 12.61
N ILE A 62 -30.11 -0.06 11.70
CA ILE A 62 -31.52 0.25 12.01
C ILE A 62 -32.31 -1.04 11.99
N ALA A 63 -33.08 -1.29 13.06
CA ALA A 63 -33.95 -2.44 13.17
C ALA A 63 -35.40 -2.02 12.96
N ARG A 64 -36.11 -2.73 12.10
CA ARG A 64 -37.54 -2.54 11.81
C ARG A 64 -38.31 -3.83 12.04
N LYS A 65 -39.44 -3.76 12.74
CA LYS A 65 -40.33 -4.90 12.94
C LYS A 65 -41.27 -5.01 11.74
N VAL A 66 -41.30 -6.18 11.11
CA VAL A 66 -42.21 -6.51 10.00
C VAL A 66 -42.96 -7.80 10.36
N GLY A 67 -44.19 -7.67 10.79
CA GLY A 67 -44.98 -8.80 11.31
C GLY A 67 -44.30 -9.44 12.53
N ARG A 68 -43.91 -10.71 12.43
CA ARG A 68 -43.22 -11.46 13.47
C ARG A 68 -41.71 -11.39 13.37
N GLU A 69 -41.16 -10.77 12.34
CA GLU A 69 -39.73 -10.71 12.07
C GLU A 69 -39.16 -9.32 12.41
N THR A 70 -37.89 -9.31 12.83
CA THR A 70 -37.11 -8.08 12.90
C THR A 70 -36.10 -8.08 11.74
N ARG A 71 -36.16 -7.01 10.92
CA ARG A 71 -35.27 -6.78 9.79
C ARG A 71 -34.29 -5.68 10.14
N TYR A 72 -33.10 -5.81 9.61
CA TYR A 72 -31.96 -4.92 9.88
C TYR A 72 -31.46 -4.35 8.58
N ARG A 73 -31.16 -3.06 8.57
CA ARG A 73 -30.52 -2.35 7.46
C ARG A 73 -29.32 -1.55 7.94
N LEU A 74 -28.35 -1.34 7.06
CA LEU A 74 -27.19 -0.52 7.34
C LEU A 74 -27.61 0.97 7.46
N ASN A 75 -27.03 1.66 8.42
CA ASN A 75 -26.92 3.10 8.47
C ASN A 75 -25.45 3.49 8.41
N ALA A 76 -24.97 3.84 7.21
CA ALA A 76 -23.57 4.15 6.99
C ALA A 76 -23.14 5.54 7.50
N ALA A 77 -24.10 6.42 7.88
CA ALA A 77 -23.79 7.80 8.26
C ALA A 77 -22.74 7.92 9.38
N PRO A 78 -22.79 7.12 10.48
CA PRO A 78 -21.77 7.21 11.52
C PRO A 78 -20.37 6.74 11.07
N LEU A 79 -20.25 5.94 10.00
CA LEU A 79 -18.94 5.51 9.48
C LEU A 79 -18.14 6.68 8.90
N ARG A 80 -18.78 7.81 8.62
CA ARG A 80 -18.08 9.04 8.18
C ARG A 80 -17.06 9.51 9.22
N GLU A 81 -17.33 9.33 10.51
CA GLU A 81 -16.39 9.68 11.58
C GLU A 81 -15.08 8.90 11.48
N ILE A 82 -15.17 7.60 11.14
CA ILE A 82 -13.98 6.77 10.90
C ILE A 82 -13.25 7.22 9.62
N GLN A 83 -13.99 7.52 8.57
CA GLN A 83 -13.43 8.03 7.32
C GLN A 83 -12.68 9.34 7.55
N ASP A 84 -13.27 10.29 8.28
CA ASP A 84 -12.66 11.58 8.60
C ASP A 84 -11.39 11.40 9.45
N TRP A 85 -11.41 10.44 10.40
CA TRP A 85 -10.25 10.08 11.20
C TRP A 85 -9.11 9.48 10.35
N VAL A 86 -9.40 8.55 9.44
CA VAL A 86 -8.41 7.98 8.51
C VAL A 86 -7.87 9.08 7.59
N SER A 87 -8.74 9.92 7.01
CA SER A 87 -8.36 11.00 6.10
C SER A 87 -7.47 12.06 6.78
N PHE A 88 -7.62 12.27 8.10
CA PHE A 88 -6.71 13.14 8.87
C PHE A 88 -5.27 12.61 8.82
N TYR A 89 -5.06 11.30 8.97
CA TYR A 89 -3.73 10.69 8.88
C TYR A 89 -3.21 10.61 7.45
N GLU A 90 -4.08 10.41 6.46
CA GLU A 90 -3.71 10.51 5.03
C GLU A 90 -3.18 11.90 4.70
N GLY A 91 -3.83 12.96 5.20
CA GLY A 91 -3.35 14.34 5.07
C GLY A 91 -1.96 14.54 5.68
N PHE A 92 -1.73 13.98 6.86
CA PHE A 92 -0.44 14.05 7.55
C PHE A 92 0.70 13.37 6.76
N TRP A 93 0.41 12.24 6.09
CA TRP A 93 1.36 11.58 5.21
C TRP A 93 1.59 12.36 3.92
N LYS A 94 0.52 12.92 3.30
CA LYS A 94 0.62 13.77 2.12
C LYS A 94 1.45 15.03 2.38
N GLU A 95 1.24 15.71 3.50
CA GLU A 95 2.06 16.87 3.87
C GLU A 95 3.54 16.51 4.05
N ARG A 96 3.85 15.36 4.66
CA ARG A 96 5.23 14.88 4.77
C ARG A 96 5.84 14.53 3.42
N MET A 97 5.08 13.93 2.52
CA MET A 97 5.52 13.63 1.15
C MET A 97 5.76 14.93 0.37
N VAL A 98 4.86 15.91 0.45
CA VAL A 98 5.06 17.23 -0.17
C VAL A 98 6.29 17.92 0.41
N LYS A 99 6.48 17.87 1.73
CA LYS A 99 7.65 18.45 2.39
C LYS A 99 8.95 17.73 2.00
N LEU A 100 8.93 16.41 1.85
CA LEU A 100 10.07 15.64 1.32
C LEU A 100 10.37 16.02 -0.13
N ASN A 101 9.36 16.11 -0.99
CA ASN A 101 9.51 16.55 -2.38
C ASN A 101 10.04 17.98 -2.46
N LEU A 102 9.53 18.91 -1.64
CA LEU A 102 10.05 20.28 -1.58
C LEU A 102 11.51 20.32 -1.11
N LEU A 103 11.91 19.50 -0.12
CA LEU A 103 13.29 19.40 0.31
C LEU A 103 14.22 18.80 -0.76
N LEU A 104 13.71 17.87 -1.57
CA LEU A 104 14.43 17.31 -2.71
C LEU A 104 14.52 18.33 -3.86
N GLU A 105 13.47 19.12 -4.09
CA GLU A 105 13.47 20.22 -5.08
C GLU A 105 14.37 21.40 -4.65
N GLU A 106 14.39 21.75 -3.36
CA GLU A 106 15.28 22.80 -2.83
C GLU A 106 16.76 22.42 -2.92
N GLN A 107 17.09 21.12 -2.86
CA GLN A 107 18.46 20.66 -3.03
C GLN A 107 18.87 20.56 -4.53
N ASN A 108 17.98 20.91 -5.46
CA ASN A 108 18.26 20.90 -6.90
C ASN A 108 18.84 19.57 -7.41
N MET A 109 18.50 18.47 -6.74
CA MET A 109 18.96 17.14 -7.14
C MET A 109 18.08 16.63 -8.27
N LYS A 110 18.42 17.03 -9.50
CA LYS A 110 17.99 16.28 -10.68
C LYS A 110 18.46 14.83 -10.48
N PRO A 111 17.60 13.84 -10.77
CA PRO A 111 18.07 12.46 -10.73
C PRO A 111 19.25 12.28 -11.67
N ASP A 112 20.25 11.54 -11.24
CA ASP A 112 21.43 11.24 -12.04
C ASP A 112 21.10 10.24 -13.16
N VAL A 113 20.16 9.32 -12.84
CA VAL A 113 19.55 8.38 -13.79
C VAL A 113 18.04 8.53 -13.73
N SER A 114 17.40 8.65 -14.87
CA SER A 114 15.93 8.68 -15.00
C SER A 114 15.52 7.82 -16.19
N LEU A 115 14.51 6.96 -15.99
CA LEU A 115 14.02 5.99 -16.97
C LEU A 115 12.51 5.89 -16.90
N ASP A 116 11.88 5.59 -18.04
CA ASP A 116 10.46 5.35 -18.16
C ASP A 116 10.21 3.99 -18.79
N PHE A 117 9.26 3.23 -18.22
CA PHE A 117 8.82 1.94 -18.72
C PHE A 117 7.31 1.93 -18.89
N GLN A 118 6.82 1.18 -19.87
CA GLN A 118 5.40 0.97 -20.09
C GLN A 118 5.10 -0.51 -20.06
N PHE A 119 4.18 -0.93 -19.19
CA PHE A 119 3.78 -2.32 -19.05
C PHE A 119 2.30 -2.49 -19.36
N THR A 120 1.95 -3.58 -20.04
CA THR A 120 0.55 -3.97 -20.29
C THR A 120 -0.14 -4.53 -19.05
N SER A 121 0.65 -4.84 -18.01
CA SER A 121 0.18 -5.34 -16.72
C SER A 121 -0.48 -4.25 -15.88
N SER A 122 -1.38 -4.65 -14.98
CA SER A 122 -2.04 -3.71 -14.05
C SER A 122 -1.05 -3.13 -13.04
N ILE A 123 -1.39 -1.98 -12.46
CA ILE A 123 -0.54 -1.32 -11.46
C ILE A 123 -0.29 -2.21 -10.24
N GLU A 124 -1.26 -3.04 -9.86
CA GLU A 124 -1.16 -3.97 -8.75
C GLU A 124 -0.17 -5.12 -9.06
N GLN A 125 -0.13 -5.59 -10.31
CA GLN A 125 0.84 -6.60 -10.75
C GLN A 125 2.26 -6.03 -10.77
N VAL A 126 2.44 -4.82 -11.31
CA VAL A 126 3.74 -4.15 -11.31
C VAL A 126 4.20 -3.86 -9.88
N TRP A 127 3.30 -3.35 -9.02
CA TRP A 127 3.60 -3.14 -7.60
C TRP A 127 4.04 -4.42 -6.90
N ASN A 128 3.33 -5.52 -7.11
CA ASN A 128 3.71 -6.82 -6.55
C ASN A 128 5.11 -7.25 -7.01
N ALA A 129 5.44 -7.02 -8.28
CA ALA A 129 6.78 -7.36 -8.80
C ALA A 129 7.90 -6.48 -8.22
N LEU A 130 7.59 -5.29 -7.69
CA LEU A 130 8.52 -4.42 -6.97
C LEU A 130 8.60 -4.72 -5.46
N THR A 131 7.61 -5.39 -4.86
CA THR A 131 7.46 -5.49 -3.41
C THR A 131 7.39 -6.91 -2.85
N ASP A 132 7.11 -7.91 -3.67
CA ASP A 132 7.22 -9.32 -3.29
C ASP A 132 8.66 -9.81 -3.46
N SER A 133 9.29 -10.26 -2.37
CA SER A 133 10.71 -10.65 -2.33
C SER A 133 11.05 -11.76 -3.33
N ASP A 134 10.16 -12.75 -3.52
CA ASP A 134 10.40 -13.87 -4.42
C ASP A 134 10.27 -13.45 -5.89
N THR A 135 9.33 -12.56 -6.19
CA THR A 135 9.14 -12.00 -7.52
C THR A 135 10.26 -11.02 -7.86
N LEU A 136 10.65 -10.15 -6.92
CA LEU A 136 11.75 -9.20 -7.04
C LEU A 136 13.08 -9.92 -7.33
N ALA A 137 13.30 -11.09 -6.73
CA ALA A 137 14.51 -11.90 -6.97
C ALA A 137 14.62 -12.46 -8.41
N LYS A 138 13.52 -12.52 -9.18
CA LYS A 138 13.53 -13.02 -10.55
C LYS A 138 14.11 -12.02 -11.56
N TRP A 139 14.09 -10.73 -11.24
CA TRP A 139 14.51 -9.69 -12.17
C TRP A 139 15.62 -8.77 -11.65
N ILE A 140 15.79 -8.61 -10.32
CA ILE A 140 16.97 -7.95 -9.72
C ILE A 140 17.92 -9.03 -9.21
N TRP A 141 17.86 -9.37 -7.91
CA TRP A 141 18.68 -10.35 -7.24
C TRP A 141 17.97 -10.90 -6.01
N LYS A 142 18.48 -11.99 -5.46
CA LYS A 142 18.01 -12.54 -4.18
C LYS A 142 18.05 -11.44 -3.11
N ASN A 143 16.96 -11.35 -2.32
CA ASN A 143 16.78 -10.30 -1.35
C ASN A 143 15.94 -10.77 -0.15
N ASP A 144 15.84 -9.93 0.86
CA ASP A 144 14.98 -10.09 2.04
C ASP A 144 14.11 -8.83 2.25
N PHE A 145 13.68 -8.22 1.14
CA PHE A 145 12.83 -7.03 1.09
C PHE A 145 11.48 -7.25 1.79
N LYS A 146 11.02 -6.19 2.46
CA LYS A 146 9.63 -6.05 2.96
C LYS A 146 9.19 -4.61 2.76
N PRO A 147 7.95 -4.37 2.29
CA PRO A 147 7.44 -3.01 2.06
C PRO A 147 7.05 -2.32 3.39
N VAL A 148 8.04 -2.11 4.26
CA VAL A 148 7.88 -1.46 5.57
C VAL A 148 8.93 -0.37 5.70
N VAL A 149 8.51 0.87 5.90
CA VAL A 149 9.42 2.02 6.08
C VAL A 149 10.39 1.76 7.24
N GLY A 150 11.68 1.99 7.01
CA GLY A 150 12.77 1.71 7.95
C GLY A 150 13.26 0.26 7.93
N HIS A 151 12.64 -0.64 7.14
CA HIS A 151 13.15 -2.00 6.98
C HIS A 151 14.48 -1.98 6.23
N LYS A 152 15.51 -2.60 6.83
CA LYS A 152 16.82 -2.78 6.22
C LYS A 152 16.90 -4.15 5.57
N PHE A 153 17.40 -4.19 4.34
CA PHE A 153 17.48 -5.41 3.54
C PHE A 153 18.70 -5.38 2.63
N GLN A 154 19.00 -6.50 2.01
CA GLN A 154 20.11 -6.63 1.08
C GLN A 154 19.66 -7.28 -0.23
N PHE A 155 20.17 -6.76 -1.35
CA PHE A 155 20.25 -7.53 -2.58
C PHE A 155 21.58 -8.27 -2.62
N ARG A 156 21.55 -9.52 -3.06
CA ARG A 156 22.73 -10.39 -3.13
C ARG A 156 22.86 -10.99 -4.53
N ALA A 157 23.86 -10.49 -5.24
CA ALA A 157 24.29 -10.99 -6.54
C ALA A 157 25.53 -11.86 -6.43
N GLU A 158 25.95 -12.49 -7.52
CA GLU A 158 27.24 -13.14 -7.62
C GLU A 158 28.38 -12.11 -7.51
N PRO A 159 29.34 -12.28 -6.58
CA PRO A 159 30.47 -11.38 -6.46
C PRO A 159 31.42 -11.49 -7.64
N ASN A 160 32.20 -10.43 -7.89
CA ASN A 160 33.25 -10.42 -8.90
C ASN A 160 34.54 -9.75 -8.35
N GLU A 161 35.56 -9.60 -9.19
CA GLU A 161 36.85 -9.04 -8.77
C GLU A 161 36.77 -7.59 -8.21
N TRP A 162 35.70 -6.85 -8.55
CA TRP A 162 35.57 -5.42 -8.27
C TRP A 162 34.42 -5.10 -7.31
N TRP A 163 33.56 -6.08 -7.03
CA TRP A 163 32.36 -5.91 -6.24
C TRP A 163 31.99 -7.17 -5.47
N ASP A 164 31.66 -7.03 -4.22
CA ASP A 164 31.28 -8.13 -3.30
C ASP A 164 29.90 -8.74 -3.55
N GLY A 165 29.15 -8.20 -4.52
CA GLY A 165 27.81 -8.67 -4.86
C GLY A 165 26.71 -8.19 -3.92
N ILE A 166 26.99 -7.27 -3.00
CA ILE A 166 26.05 -6.82 -1.98
C ILE A 166 25.60 -5.38 -2.24
N VAL A 167 24.30 -5.17 -2.16
CA VAL A 167 23.68 -3.84 -2.05
C VAL A 167 22.93 -3.77 -0.72
N ASN A 168 23.30 -2.83 0.14
CA ASN A 168 22.58 -2.54 1.36
C ASN A 168 21.49 -1.50 1.08
N SER A 169 20.33 -1.70 1.65
CA SER A 169 19.19 -0.83 1.39
C SER A 169 18.34 -0.64 2.65
N GLU A 170 17.72 0.53 2.76
CA GLU A 170 16.69 0.83 3.77
C GLU A 170 15.48 1.43 3.06
N VAL A 171 14.29 0.92 3.36
CA VAL A 171 13.04 1.42 2.80
C VAL A 171 12.74 2.81 3.37
N LEU A 172 12.60 3.81 2.50
CA LEU A 172 12.35 5.20 2.86
C LEU A 172 10.87 5.57 2.75
N VAL A 173 10.21 5.12 1.66
CA VAL A 173 8.82 5.46 1.38
C VAL A 173 8.11 4.23 0.81
N VAL A 174 6.88 4.00 1.27
CA VAL A 174 5.92 3.04 0.70
C VAL A 174 4.57 3.72 0.62
N ASP A 175 4.09 3.98 -0.58
CA ASP A 175 2.75 4.50 -0.88
C ASP A 175 2.12 3.60 -1.96
N GLU A 176 1.57 2.49 -1.51
CA GLU A 176 0.96 1.45 -2.36
C GLU A 176 -0.26 1.98 -3.12
N PRO A 177 -0.37 1.72 -4.42
CA PRO A 177 0.57 1.08 -5.33
C PRO A 177 1.41 2.10 -6.14
N ASN A 178 1.59 3.35 -5.67
CA ASN A 178 2.02 4.48 -6.48
C ASN A 178 3.51 4.83 -6.34
N LEU A 179 4.09 4.64 -5.13
CA LEU A 179 5.45 5.11 -4.86
C LEU A 179 6.20 4.17 -3.91
N LEU A 180 7.40 3.77 -4.32
CA LEU A 180 8.37 3.04 -3.51
C LEU A 180 9.72 3.73 -3.59
N SER A 181 10.37 3.99 -2.44
CA SER A 181 11.71 4.53 -2.42
C SER A 181 12.57 3.83 -1.35
N TYR A 182 13.84 3.59 -1.67
CA TYR A 182 14.82 2.99 -0.75
C TYR A 182 16.24 3.45 -1.09
N THR A 183 17.14 3.36 -0.10
CA THR A 183 18.57 3.59 -0.31
C THR A 183 19.19 2.48 -1.13
N TRP A 184 20.24 2.81 -1.89
CA TRP A 184 21.01 1.86 -2.67
C TRP A 184 22.49 2.10 -2.38
N GLU A 185 23.04 1.32 -1.46
CA GLU A 185 24.43 1.44 -1.02
C GLU A 185 25.25 0.28 -1.57
N SER A 186 26.18 0.57 -2.43
CA SER A 186 27.03 -0.43 -3.10
C SER A 186 28.35 0.18 -3.57
N ALA A 187 29.44 -0.57 -3.48
CA ALA A 187 30.75 -0.20 -3.97
C ALA A 187 31.24 1.20 -3.51
N GLY A 188 30.86 1.61 -2.28
CA GLY A 188 31.21 2.91 -1.71
C GLY A 188 30.31 4.08 -2.10
N GLU A 189 29.31 3.86 -2.97
CA GLU A 189 28.27 4.83 -3.32
C GLU A 189 27.02 4.62 -2.47
N SER A 190 26.38 5.73 -2.08
CA SER A 190 25.11 5.74 -1.40
C SER A 190 24.15 6.63 -2.19
N THR A 191 23.19 6.01 -2.85
CA THR A 191 22.19 6.68 -3.69
C THR A 191 20.78 6.36 -3.21
N THR A 192 19.79 7.06 -3.72
CA THR A 192 18.36 6.77 -3.49
C THR A 192 17.72 6.34 -4.79
N VAL A 193 17.00 5.23 -4.74
CA VAL A 193 16.18 4.71 -5.83
C VAL A 193 14.73 5.00 -5.54
N THR A 194 14.01 5.50 -6.53
CA THR A 194 12.59 5.82 -6.45
C THR A 194 11.83 5.26 -7.65
N TRP A 195 10.75 4.56 -7.38
CA TRP A 195 9.82 3.99 -8.35
C TRP A 195 8.48 4.69 -8.21
N THR A 196 8.01 5.31 -9.27
CA THR A 196 6.69 5.96 -9.33
C THR A 196 5.82 5.27 -10.36
N LEU A 197 4.66 4.78 -9.93
CA LEU A 197 3.73 4.06 -10.78
C LEU A 197 2.50 4.92 -11.06
N THR A 198 2.07 4.93 -12.30
CA THR A 198 0.85 5.62 -12.73
C THR A 198 0.00 4.69 -13.59
N LYS A 199 -1.26 4.52 -13.20
CA LYS A 199 -2.23 3.76 -13.99
C LYS A 199 -2.73 4.61 -15.16
N ASN A 200 -2.60 4.08 -16.36
CA ASN A 200 -3.15 4.71 -17.56
C ASN A 200 -4.65 4.39 -17.73
N SER A 201 -5.34 5.20 -18.51
CA SER A 201 -6.79 5.04 -18.79
C SER A 201 -7.13 3.76 -19.56
N ASP A 202 -6.16 3.16 -20.26
CA ASP A 202 -6.29 1.90 -21.00
C ASP A 202 -5.99 0.66 -20.16
N GLY A 203 -5.71 0.83 -18.86
CA GLY A 203 -5.40 -0.24 -17.92
C GLY A 203 -3.93 -0.65 -17.87
N THR A 204 -3.08 -0.06 -18.71
CA THR A 204 -1.63 -0.25 -18.67
C THR A 204 -1.00 0.54 -17.52
N THR A 205 0.27 0.27 -17.21
CA THR A 205 1.00 0.94 -16.13
C THR A 205 2.23 1.63 -16.69
N HIS A 206 2.37 2.92 -16.39
CA HIS A 206 3.59 3.68 -16.54
C HIS A 206 4.41 3.57 -15.26
N LEU A 207 5.67 3.14 -15.37
CA LEU A 207 6.65 3.07 -14.29
C LEU A 207 7.78 4.04 -14.60
N HIS A 208 7.92 5.04 -13.73
CA HIS A 208 9.02 5.98 -13.74
C HIS A 208 10.04 5.60 -12.68
N PHE A 209 11.31 5.56 -13.04
CA PHE A 209 12.45 5.22 -12.20
C PHE A 209 13.43 6.37 -12.12
N ASP A 210 13.79 6.74 -10.90
CA ASP A 210 14.85 7.70 -10.62
C ASP A 210 15.91 7.11 -9.69
N GLN A 211 17.18 7.41 -9.96
CA GLN A 211 18.28 7.21 -9.03
C GLN A 211 19.07 8.50 -8.89
N ALA A 212 19.25 8.96 -7.66
CA ALA A 212 19.90 10.22 -7.34
C ALA A 212 20.92 10.06 -6.22
N GLY A 213 21.90 10.95 -6.15
CA GLY A 213 22.86 11.04 -5.04
C GLY A 213 24.19 10.36 -5.34
N PHE A 214 24.56 10.12 -6.59
CA PHE A 214 25.91 9.71 -6.91
C PHE A 214 26.91 10.79 -6.49
N SER A 215 28.10 10.35 -6.02
CA SER A 215 29.17 11.26 -5.65
C SER A 215 29.67 12.06 -6.88
N GLU A 216 30.21 13.25 -6.65
CA GLU A 216 30.80 14.06 -7.72
C GLU A 216 31.98 13.33 -8.39
N GLU A 217 32.68 12.47 -7.64
CA GLU A 217 33.75 11.63 -8.18
C GLU A 217 33.17 10.62 -9.20
N THR A 218 32.08 9.94 -8.89
CA THR A 218 31.42 9.00 -9.80
C THR A 218 30.80 9.70 -10.98
N LYS A 219 30.19 10.88 -10.81
CA LYS A 219 29.65 11.67 -11.90
C LYS A 219 30.73 12.13 -12.88
N ALA A 220 31.92 12.47 -12.37
CA ALA A 220 33.06 12.86 -13.21
C ALA A 220 33.71 11.68 -13.94
N ARG A 221 33.48 10.44 -13.50
CA ARG A 221 34.04 9.24 -14.13
C ARG A 221 33.29 8.93 -15.43
N HIS A 222 34.04 8.95 -16.54
CA HIS A 222 33.45 8.70 -17.86
C HIS A 222 32.69 7.37 -17.94
N GLY A 223 31.46 7.42 -18.37
CA GLY A 223 30.59 6.25 -18.55
C GLY A 223 29.99 5.66 -17.28
N ALA A 224 30.22 6.21 -16.08
CA ALA A 224 29.71 5.64 -14.84
C ALA A 224 28.17 5.76 -14.75
N ILE A 225 27.63 6.93 -15.02
CA ILE A 225 26.17 7.18 -15.00
C ILE A 225 25.49 6.43 -16.14
N GLU A 226 26.08 6.44 -17.35
CA GLU A 226 25.59 5.68 -18.50
C GLU A 226 25.58 4.16 -18.21
N GLY A 227 26.60 3.66 -17.50
CA GLY A 227 26.65 2.27 -17.06
C GLY A 227 25.54 1.92 -16.06
N ALA A 228 25.30 2.79 -15.10
CA ALA A 228 24.18 2.63 -14.16
C ALA A 228 22.83 2.64 -14.89
N LYS A 229 22.64 3.60 -15.81
CA LYS A 229 21.46 3.69 -16.66
C LYS A 229 21.24 2.43 -17.48
N TYR A 230 22.28 1.91 -18.12
CA TYR A 230 22.21 0.67 -18.90
C TYR A 230 21.83 -0.52 -18.03
N SER A 231 22.39 -0.64 -16.83
CA SER A 231 22.06 -1.72 -15.90
C SER A 231 20.58 -1.70 -15.51
N TRP A 232 20.03 -0.53 -15.22
CA TRP A 232 18.60 -0.38 -14.90
C TRP A 232 17.69 -0.66 -16.09
N MET A 233 18.09 -0.29 -17.31
CA MET A 233 17.35 -0.67 -18.52
C MET A 233 17.28 -2.19 -18.69
N GLN A 234 18.39 -2.90 -18.47
CA GLN A 234 18.42 -4.37 -18.53
C GLN A 234 17.54 -5.03 -17.44
N MET A 235 17.49 -4.42 -16.25
CA MET A 235 16.59 -4.86 -15.18
C MET A 235 15.12 -4.62 -15.56
N GLY A 236 14.79 -3.51 -16.19
CA GLY A 236 13.45 -3.22 -16.70
C GLY A 236 12.99 -4.24 -17.76
N GLU A 237 13.86 -4.65 -18.68
CA GLU A 237 13.56 -5.72 -19.67
C GLU A 237 13.30 -7.09 -18.99
N LYS A 238 14.01 -7.39 -17.89
CA LYS A 238 13.74 -8.61 -17.11
C LYS A 238 12.41 -8.51 -16.36
N LEU A 239 12.08 -7.33 -15.81
CA LEU A 239 10.80 -7.09 -15.16
C LEU A 239 9.64 -7.31 -16.15
N GLU A 240 9.75 -6.81 -17.38
CA GLU A 240 8.74 -7.02 -18.42
C GLU A 240 8.50 -8.50 -18.70
N LYS A 241 9.56 -9.32 -18.77
CA LYS A 241 9.44 -10.77 -18.95
C LYS A 241 8.73 -11.42 -17.77
N VAL A 242 9.08 -11.05 -16.53
CA VAL A 242 8.42 -11.58 -15.32
C VAL A 242 6.93 -11.23 -15.29
N LEU A 243 6.55 -10.03 -15.75
CA LEU A 243 5.16 -9.59 -15.80
C LEU A 243 4.35 -10.29 -16.90
N THR A 244 4.99 -10.71 -17.99
CA THR A 244 4.33 -11.43 -19.11
C THR A 244 4.21 -12.94 -18.87
N GLU A 245 4.98 -13.49 -17.95
CA GLU A 245 4.97 -14.92 -17.59
C GLU A 245 3.99 -15.25 -16.43
N GLN A 246 3.35 -14.24 -15.84
CA GLN A 246 2.32 -14.37 -14.79
C GLN A 246 0.90 -14.43 -15.39
#